data_6dc460eecc742a6dc465b97e13af51f9
#
_entry.id   6dc460eecc742a6dc465b97e13af51f9
#
_cell.length_a   1.000
_cell.length_b   1.000
_cell.length_c   1.000
_cell.angle_alpha   90.00
_cell.angle_beta   90.00
_cell.angle_gamma   90.00
#
_symmetry.space_group_name_H-M   'P 1'
#
loop_
_entity.id
_entity.type
_entity.pdbx_description
1 polymer ?
#
loop_
_entity_poly.entity_id
_entity_poly.type
_entity_poly.pdbx_seq_one_letter_code
_entity_poly.pdbx_strand_id
1 'polypeptide(L)'
;VGRTPKDSITIADVARAAEVSRATVSRVMNGRLSVAPEIVARVRAAAERLNYRPSDLARSLSLGRTNMVALVVPDLGNPLFQQILRGITNASAAAGYKVLVAETDEDPDAEAAIAIEARRRCDALIMVSPRMDEEALLELLPQVQPVILVNRQGPAEVASVVVDYGRGVRIVVDHLVGLGHRRLAFLSGPAASASNVLRLQALAVAEREIPGLELVRLECGRSIEDGYAAVERVLDAQVTAVVAFNDLVAFGLLARLNEVGVAVPDDLSVTGMDDIGLARFAVPSLTTVRVPQTDLGELAWQRMHASITAGSDDEGAVPELRLAVRASTGPVPPEPRMQGDGAADRIGWQQQGDIFALGSSAGLLARYEFGRRMPQVHAPRPYLHPVRTLGGHPLTEVSPVDHRHHYGLSLSIAQVNGTSHWGGRTYVRGQGPTFLTNHGQQRSRGVTVDRHELVDDITWYDEQGRPQLVERRRLTGDLAFGGWRLDWHSVLTARYGSIRIDSPATCGREGAGYGGIFWRLPSGATTVLSADGDGRDAAFGSSSPWLALVQGDVSLLLFQPERVRPWFLRTAEYVGACPALAWDEPLTLQPNQELTLSLTALLLDRAVDAAEAKTLAGQL
;
A
#
# COMPACT_ATOMS: atom_id res chain seq x y z
N VAL A 1 2.93 31.45 -42.69
CA VAL A 1 2.81 31.33 -44.14
C VAL A 1 2.23 29.96 -44.43
N GLY A 2 0.90 29.91 -44.71
CA GLY A 2 0.16 28.69 -44.98
C GLY A 2 0.54 28.09 -46.31
N ARG A 3 0.96 26.83 -46.29
CA ARG A 3 1.01 26.01 -47.51
C ARG A 3 -0.43 25.69 -47.91
N THR A 4 -0.88 26.21 -49.06
CA THR A 4 -2.07 25.75 -49.76
C THR A 4 -1.99 24.24 -50.01
N PRO A 5 -3.09 23.45 -49.89
CA PRO A 5 -3.09 22.03 -50.22
C PRO A 5 -2.79 21.88 -51.71
N LYS A 6 -1.62 21.36 -52.03
CA LYS A 6 -1.26 20.95 -53.39
C LYS A 6 -2.18 19.81 -53.81
N ASP A 7 -2.81 19.99 -54.95
CA ASP A 7 -3.64 19.11 -55.76
C ASP A 7 -3.47 17.61 -55.42
N SER A 8 -4.32 17.11 -54.55
CA SER A 8 -4.46 15.66 -54.39
C SER A 8 -5.10 15.10 -55.65
N ILE A 9 -4.39 14.19 -56.32
CA ILE A 9 -4.91 13.48 -57.51
C ILE A 9 -6.29 12.88 -57.16
N THR A 10 -7.28 13.23 -57.92
CA THR A 10 -8.68 12.86 -57.72
C THR A 10 -9.11 11.69 -58.59
N ILE A 11 -10.24 11.05 -58.27
CA ILE A 11 -10.87 10.05 -59.11
C ILE A 11 -11.18 10.62 -60.54
N ALA A 12 -11.39 11.94 -60.66
CA ALA A 12 -11.63 12.61 -61.92
C ALA A 12 -10.38 12.64 -62.82
N ASP A 13 -9.19 12.76 -62.23
CA ASP A 13 -7.93 12.77 -62.96
C ASP A 13 -7.61 11.37 -63.49
N VAL A 14 -7.88 10.31 -62.69
CA VAL A 14 -7.76 8.93 -63.16
C VAL A 14 -8.77 8.63 -64.26
N ALA A 15 -10.01 9.10 -64.14
CA ALA A 15 -11.07 8.91 -65.12
C ALA A 15 -10.68 9.55 -66.45
N ARG A 16 -10.10 10.77 -66.43
CA ARG A 16 -9.59 11.48 -67.59
C ARG A 16 -8.40 10.74 -68.20
N ALA A 17 -7.43 10.30 -67.41
CA ALA A 17 -6.23 9.61 -67.88
C ALA A 17 -6.51 8.19 -68.42
N ALA A 18 -7.58 7.54 -67.97
CA ALA A 18 -8.04 6.22 -68.43
C ALA A 18 -9.13 6.30 -69.51
N GLU A 19 -9.60 7.50 -69.86
CA GLU A 19 -10.67 7.78 -70.86
C GLU A 19 -11.98 7.00 -70.48
N VAL A 20 -12.39 7.04 -69.20
CA VAL A 20 -13.61 6.40 -68.73
C VAL A 20 -14.38 7.33 -67.80
N SER A 21 -15.61 6.97 -67.45
CA SER A 21 -16.40 7.71 -66.46
C SER A 21 -15.85 7.54 -65.05
N ARG A 22 -16.09 8.53 -64.15
CA ARG A 22 -15.78 8.42 -62.71
C ARG A 22 -16.44 7.20 -62.09
N ALA A 23 -17.65 6.86 -62.54
CA ALA A 23 -18.37 5.66 -62.08
C ALA A 23 -17.65 4.37 -62.49
N THR A 24 -17.01 4.34 -63.67
CA THR A 24 -16.23 3.18 -64.13
C THR A 24 -14.95 3.04 -63.29
N VAL A 25 -14.22 4.14 -63.04
CA VAL A 25 -13.06 4.12 -62.13
C VAL A 25 -13.45 3.62 -60.74
N SER A 26 -14.54 4.14 -60.18
CA SER A 26 -15.05 3.71 -58.87
C SER A 26 -15.37 2.21 -58.85
N ARG A 27 -16.01 1.67 -59.88
CA ARG A 27 -16.32 0.21 -59.97
C ARG A 27 -15.05 -0.64 -60.04
N VAL A 28 -14.07 -0.22 -60.87
CA VAL A 28 -12.78 -0.93 -60.99
C VAL A 28 -12.00 -0.91 -59.68
N MET A 29 -11.89 0.26 -59.05
CA MET A 29 -11.13 0.41 -57.80
C MET A 29 -11.80 -0.30 -56.62
N ASN A 30 -13.13 -0.48 -56.64
CA ASN A 30 -13.90 -1.21 -55.67
C ASN A 30 -14.08 -2.72 -55.97
N GLY A 31 -13.44 -3.23 -57.05
CA GLY A 31 -13.44 -4.69 -57.34
C GLY A 31 -14.77 -5.25 -57.87
N ARG A 32 -15.70 -4.42 -58.35
CA ARG A 32 -16.97 -4.88 -58.89
C ARG A 32 -16.79 -5.50 -60.29
N LEU A 33 -17.12 -6.77 -60.44
CA LEU A 33 -16.87 -7.65 -61.59
C LEU A 33 -17.62 -7.28 -62.91
N SER A 34 -18.30 -6.15 -63.01
CA SER A 34 -19.12 -5.75 -64.16
C SER A 34 -18.41 -4.88 -65.20
N VAL A 35 -17.06 -4.89 -65.22
CA VAL A 35 -16.25 -4.07 -66.13
C VAL A 35 -15.34 -4.96 -66.97
N ALA A 36 -15.26 -4.71 -68.28
CA ALA A 36 -14.41 -5.46 -69.21
C ALA A 36 -12.93 -5.46 -68.77
N PRO A 37 -12.22 -6.59 -68.87
CA PRO A 37 -10.82 -6.72 -68.40
C PRO A 37 -9.86 -5.66 -68.96
N GLU A 38 -10.05 -5.24 -70.19
CA GLU A 38 -9.25 -4.19 -70.87
C GLU A 38 -9.43 -2.84 -70.19
N ILE A 39 -10.65 -2.49 -69.77
CA ILE A 39 -10.95 -1.25 -69.05
C ILE A 39 -10.34 -1.33 -67.63
N VAL A 40 -10.40 -2.46 -66.99
CA VAL A 40 -9.79 -2.69 -65.67
C VAL A 40 -8.28 -2.46 -65.71
N ALA A 41 -7.59 -3.03 -66.71
CA ALA A 41 -6.14 -2.85 -66.92
C ALA A 41 -5.79 -1.38 -67.15
N ARG A 42 -6.55 -0.69 -68.02
CA ARG A 42 -6.32 0.74 -68.36
C ARG A 42 -6.52 1.65 -67.14
N VAL A 43 -7.55 1.43 -66.34
CA VAL A 43 -7.82 2.20 -65.13
C VAL A 43 -6.73 1.98 -64.07
N ARG A 44 -6.28 0.72 -63.84
CA ARG A 44 -5.21 0.40 -62.89
C ARG A 44 -3.88 1.04 -63.32
N ALA A 45 -3.51 0.94 -64.59
CA ALA A 45 -2.30 1.59 -65.13
C ALA A 45 -2.33 3.12 -64.98
N ALA A 46 -3.50 3.75 -65.19
CA ALA A 46 -3.67 5.19 -64.98
C ALA A 46 -3.57 5.57 -63.51
N ALA A 47 -4.16 4.79 -62.60
CA ALA A 47 -4.09 5.01 -61.14
C ALA A 47 -2.65 4.87 -60.64
N GLU A 48 -1.90 3.85 -61.06
CA GLU A 48 -0.49 3.65 -60.72
C GLU A 48 0.41 4.81 -61.25
N ARG A 49 0.25 5.18 -62.50
CA ARG A 49 1.02 6.27 -63.09
C ARG A 49 0.81 7.62 -62.42
N LEU A 50 -0.42 7.87 -61.94
CA LEU A 50 -0.80 9.08 -61.20
C LEU A 50 -0.56 8.96 -59.69
N ASN A 51 -0.09 7.82 -59.18
CA ASN A 51 0.00 7.50 -57.77
C ASN A 51 -1.31 7.80 -57.02
N TYR A 52 -2.46 7.49 -57.66
CA TYR A 52 -3.77 7.67 -57.09
C TYR A 52 -4.08 6.59 -56.10
N ARG A 53 -4.38 6.97 -54.88
CA ARG A 53 -4.95 6.09 -53.87
C ARG A 53 -6.39 6.51 -53.62
N PRO A 54 -7.36 5.56 -53.70
CA PRO A 54 -8.74 5.85 -53.31
C PRO A 54 -8.78 6.45 -51.91
N SER A 55 -9.50 7.56 -51.75
CA SER A 55 -9.77 8.11 -50.43
C SER A 55 -10.68 7.12 -49.66
N ASP A 56 -10.23 6.69 -48.47
CA ASP A 56 -11.04 5.83 -47.58
C ASP A 56 -12.39 6.48 -47.29
N LEU A 57 -12.45 7.83 -47.14
CA LEU A 57 -13.70 8.60 -47.00
C LEU A 57 -14.64 8.47 -48.19
N ALA A 58 -14.11 8.61 -49.45
CA ALA A 58 -14.92 8.48 -50.66
C ALA A 58 -15.41 7.04 -50.86
N ARG A 59 -14.62 6.05 -50.45
CA ARG A 59 -14.96 4.63 -50.46
C ARG A 59 -16.06 4.33 -49.46
N SER A 60 -15.94 4.84 -48.22
CA SER A 60 -16.93 4.69 -47.14
C SER A 60 -18.29 5.27 -47.56
N LEU A 61 -18.32 6.46 -48.12
CA LEU A 61 -19.52 7.10 -48.67
C LEU A 61 -20.19 6.25 -49.76
N SER A 62 -19.39 5.61 -50.61
CA SER A 62 -19.91 4.78 -51.71
C SER A 62 -20.39 3.41 -51.27
N LEU A 63 -19.86 2.88 -50.20
CA LEU A 63 -20.18 1.55 -49.63
C LEU A 63 -21.19 1.61 -48.46
N GLY A 64 -21.44 2.79 -47.89
CA GLY A 64 -22.26 2.98 -46.72
C GLY A 64 -21.67 2.35 -45.44
N ARG A 65 -20.33 2.06 -45.48
CA ARG A 65 -19.58 1.49 -44.36
C ARG A 65 -18.21 2.12 -44.25
N THR A 66 -17.78 2.40 -43.01
CA THR A 66 -16.46 3.01 -42.75
C THR A 66 -15.37 1.97 -42.61
N ASN A 67 -15.69 0.74 -42.33
CA ASN A 67 -14.81 -0.35 -41.86
C ASN A 67 -13.98 0.09 -40.65
N MET A 68 -14.61 0.85 -39.75
CA MET A 68 -14.06 1.26 -38.47
C MET A 68 -14.97 0.82 -37.34
N VAL A 69 -14.37 0.43 -36.23
CA VAL A 69 -15.04 0.21 -34.95
C VAL A 69 -14.50 1.22 -33.94
N ALA A 70 -15.40 1.86 -33.21
CA ALA A 70 -15.01 2.72 -32.10
C ALA A 70 -14.77 1.88 -30.85
N LEU A 71 -13.71 2.18 -30.12
CA LEU A 71 -13.43 1.63 -28.81
C LEU A 71 -13.38 2.77 -27.81
N VAL A 72 -14.29 2.78 -26.85
CA VAL A 72 -14.31 3.73 -25.74
C VAL A 72 -13.78 3.05 -24.48
N VAL A 73 -12.77 3.64 -23.86
CA VAL A 73 -12.10 3.12 -22.66
C VAL A 73 -12.00 4.21 -21.59
N PRO A 74 -11.98 3.83 -20.30
CA PRO A 74 -11.88 4.82 -19.22
C PRO A 74 -10.50 5.48 -19.12
N ASP A 75 -9.41 4.70 -19.29
CA ASP A 75 -8.05 5.15 -18.99
C ASP A 75 -7.02 4.35 -19.83
N LEU A 76 -6.35 5.01 -20.76
CA LEU A 76 -5.28 4.40 -21.56
C LEU A 76 -3.95 4.29 -20.81
N GLY A 77 -3.81 4.95 -19.66
CA GLY A 77 -2.67 4.79 -18.76
C GLY A 77 -2.63 3.42 -18.09
N ASN A 78 -3.79 2.75 -17.95
CA ASN A 78 -3.86 1.41 -17.38
C ASN A 78 -3.58 0.32 -18.45
N PRO A 79 -2.51 -0.50 -18.26
CA PRO A 79 -2.16 -1.57 -19.20
C PRO A 79 -3.27 -2.61 -19.45
N LEU A 80 -4.23 -2.78 -18.53
CA LEU A 80 -5.40 -3.64 -18.74
C LEU A 80 -6.14 -3.24 -20.03
N PHE A 81 -6.48 -1.95 -20.16
CA PHE A 81 -7.23 -1.46 -21.32
C PHE A 81 -6.41 -1.49 -22.59
N GLN A 82 -5.08 -1.28 -22.50
CA GLN A 82 -4.16 -1.43 -23.63
C GLN A 82 -4.13 -2.87 -24.18
N GLN A 83 -4.18 -3.88 -23.32
CA GLN A 83 -4.20 -5.29 -23.75
C GLN A 83 -5.56 -5.68 -24.36
N ILE A 84 -6.67 -5.17 -23.83
CA ILE A 84 -8.00 -5.33 -24.44
C ILE A 84 -8.02 -4.69 -25.84
N LEU A 85 -7.53 -3.44 -25.97
CA LEU A 85 -7.37 -2.77 -27.27
C LEU A 85 -6.52 -3.61 -28.23
N ARG A 86 -5.44 -4.21 -27.77
CA ARG A 86 -4.57 -5.07 -28.58
C ARG A 86 -5.32 -6.29 -29.12
N GLY A 87 -6.13 -6.96 -28.29
CA GLY A 87 -6.99 -8.09 -28.69
C GLY A 87 -7.99 -7.68 -29.78
N ILE A 88 -8.70 -6.58 -29.54
CA ILE A 88 -9.65 -6.03 -30.51
C ILE A 88 -8.95 -5.66 -31.83
N THR A 89 -7.80 -4.97 -31.77
CA THR A 89 -7.06 -4.52 -32.96
C THR A 89 -6.58 -5.71 -33.79
N ASN A 90 -6.02 -6.73 -33.16
CA ASN A 90 -5.53 -7.92 -33.86
C ASN A 90 -6.67 -8.67 -34.57
N ALA A 91 -7.77 -8.89 -33.86
CA ALA A 91 -8.92 -9.63 -34.38
C ALA A 91 -9.67 -8.82 -35.47
N SER A 92 -9.85 -7.51 -35.28
CA SER A 92 -10.55 -6.66 -36.24
C SER A 92 -9.75 -6.45 -37.54
N ALA A 93 -8.43 -6.39 -37.46
CA ALA A 93 -7.55 -6.25 -38.63
C ALA A 93 -7.70 -7.43 -39.61
N ALA A 94 -7.89 -8.67 -39.09
CA ALA A 94 -8.12 -9.85 -39.91
C ALA A 94 -9.44 -9.76 -40.73
N ALA A 95 -10.43 -9.03 -40.21
CA ALA A 95 -11.70 -8.75 -40.88
C ALA A 95 -11.67 -7.43 -41.72
N GLY A 96 -10.51 -6.76 -41.78
CA GLY A 96 -10.34 -5.51 -42.57
C GLY A 96 -10.89 -4.25 -41.89
N TYR A 97 -11.15 -4.31 -40.58
CA TYR A 97 -11.58 -3.16 -39.77
C TYR A 97 -10.40 -2.47 -39.10
N LYS A 98 -10.52 -1.17 -38.91
CA LYS A 98 -9.61 -0.30 -38.13
C LYS A 98 -10.29 0.10 -36.82
N VAL A 99 -9.52 0.31 -35.78
CA VAL A 99 -10.03 0.74 -34.47
C VAL A 99 -9.80 2.25 -34.30
N LEU A 100 -10.86 2.97 -33.94
CA LEU A 100 -10.82 4.34 -33.46
C LEU A 100 -10.91 4.30 -31.94
N VAL A 101 -9.92 4.81 -31.22
CA VAL A 101 -9.91 4.83 -29.76
C VAL A 101 -10.35 6.19 -29.26
N ALA A 102 -11.22 6.20 -28.25
CA ALA A 102 -11.58 7.38 -27.48
C ALA A 102 -11.45 7.05 -25.97
N GLU A 103 -10.89 7.97 -25.24
CA GLU A 103 -10.69 7.89 -23.79
C GLU A 103 -11.64 8.83 -23.08
N THR A 104 -12.17 8.40 -21.91
CA THR A 104 -13.11 9.20 -21.11
C THR A 104 -12.48 9.81 -19.87
N ASP A 105 -11.20 9.51 -19.59
CA ASP A 105 -10.47 9.94 -18.40
C ASP A 105 -11.22 9.62 -17.09
N GLU A 106 -11.91 8.47 -17.09
CA GLU A 106 -12.74 7.99 -15.96
C GLU A 106 -13.91 8.94 -15.60
N ASP A 107 -14.26 9.90 -16.46
CA ASP A 107 -15.33 10.85 -16.27
C ASP A 107 -16.68 10.28 -16.75
N PRO A 108 -17.59 9.89 -15.81
CA PRO A 108 -18.87 9.32 -16.18
C PRO A 108 -19.80 10.31 -16.90
N ASP A 109 -19.65 11.60 -16.67
CA ASP A 109 -20.51 12.63 -17.26
C ASP A 109 -20.12 12.91 -18.73
N ALA A 110 -18.85 12.73 -19.09
CA ALA A 110 -18.35 12.89 -20.43
C ALA A 110 -18.59 11.66 -21.35
N GLU A 111 -18.77 10.45 -20.76
CA GLU A 111 -18.81 9.19 -21.50
C GLU A 111 -19.86 9.14 -22.59
N ALA A 112 -21.09 9.59 -22.32
CA ALA A 112 -22.19 9.54 -23.29
C ALA A 112 -21.88 10.38 -24.54
N ALA A 113 -21.37 11.60 -24.37
CA ALA A 113 -21.01 12.49 -25.47
C ALA A 113 -19.88 11.90 -26.32
N ILE A 114 -18.85 11.35 -25.67
CA ILE A 114 -17.69 10.71 -26.32
C ILE A 114 -18.14 9.48 -27.11
N ALA A 115 -18.98 8.62 -26.52
CA ALA A 115 -19.49 7.42 -27.16
C ALA A 115 -20.32 7.75 -28.41
N ILE A 116 -21.22 8.72 -28.34
CA ILE A 116 -22.03 9.18 -29.47
C ILE A 116 -21.14 9.74 -30.59
N GLU A 117 -20.16 10.58 -30.25
CA GLU A 117 -19.26 11.17 -31.23
C GLU A 117 -18.36 10.11 -31.91
N ALA A 118 -17.83 9.15 -31.14
CA ALA A 118 -17.04 8.04 -31.65
C ALA A 118 -17.89 7.13 -32.58
N ARG A 119 -19.13 6.81 -32.16
CA ARG A 119 -20.05 6.00 -32.96
C ARG A 119 -20.43 6.64 -34.30
N ARG A 120 -20.60 7.95 -34.35
CA ARG A 120 -20.90 8.68 -35.60
C ARG A 120 -19.82 8.52 -36.69
N ARG A 121 -18.61 8.21 -36.31
CA ARG A 121 -17.46 8.03 -37.20
C ARG A 121 -17.19 6.58 -37.58
N CYS A 122 -17.83 5.63 -36.91
CA CYS A 122 -17.57 4.20 -37.01
C CYS A 122 -18.84 3.40 -37.28
N ASP A 123 -18.69 2.18 -37.77
CA ASP A 123 -19.81 1.28 -38.05
C ASP A 123 -20.43 0.66 -36.78
N ALA A 124 -19.63 0.60 -35.70
CA ALA A 124 -20.04 0.01 -34.44
C ALA A 124 -19.21 0.57 -33.26
N LEU A 125 -19.63 0.28 -32.03
CA LEU A 125 -19.02 0.74 -30.79
C LEU A 125 -18.76 -0.41 -29.83
N ILE A 126 -17.56 -0.46 -29.26
CA ILE A 126 -17.23 -1.29 -28.11
C ILE A 126 -16.96 -0.35 -26.93
N MET A 127 -17.69 -0.47 -25.83
CA MET A 127 -17.47 0.28 -24.60
C MET A 127 -16.86 -0.65 -23.54
N VAL A 128 -15.69 -0.28 -23.04
CA VAL A 128 -14.99 -1.08 -22.04
C VAL A 128 -15.13 -0.42 -20.67
N SER A 129 -15.69 -1.15 -19.71
CA SER A 129 -15.85 -0.74 -18.32
C SER A 129 -16.45 0.67 -18.14
N PRO A 130 -17.57 1.01 -18.79
CA PRO A 130 -18.18 2.34 -18.66
C PRO A 130 -18.48 2.68 -17.20
N ARG A 131 -18.30 3.96 -16.86
CA ARG A 131 -18.41 4.52 -15.50
C ARG A 131 -19.74 5.18 -15.21
N MET A 132 -20.51 5.53 -16.24
CA MET A 132 -21.82 6.12 -16.08
C MET A 132 -22.75 5.21 -15.27
N ASP A 133 -23.75 5.76 -14.63
CA ASP A 133 -24.76 5.01 -13.90
C ASP A 133 -25.64 4.16 -14.86
N GLU A 134 -26.52 3.37 -14.28
CA GLU A 134 -27.37 2.47 -15.07
C GLU A 134 -28.41 3.22 -15.90
N GLU A 135 -28.97 4.30 -15.38
CA GLU A 135 -29.97 5.12 -16.06
C GLU A 135 -29.38 5.79 -17.30
N ALA A 136 -28.23 6.45 -17.16
CA ALA A 136 -27.51 7.08 -18.25
C ALA A 136 -27.05 6.06 -19.30
N LEU A 137 -26.63 4.87 -18.88
CA LEU A 137 -26.25 3.78 -19.79
C LEU A 137 -27.47 3.32 -20.63
N LEU A 138 -28.62 3.10 -20.00
CA LEU A 138 -29.84 2.67 -20.69
C LEU A 138 -30.34 3.72 -21.68
N GLU A 139 -30.19 5.00 -21.38
CA GLU A 139 -30.51 6.11 -22.30
C GLU A 139 -29.54 6.21 -23.49
N LEU A 140 -28.27 5.88 -23.28
CA LEU A 140 -27.24 5.92 -24.33
C LEU A 140 -27.36 4.75 -25.31
N LEU A 141 -27.58 3.54 -24.84
CA LEU A 141 -27.48 2.32 -25.64
C LEU A 141 -28.30 2.33 -26.94
N PRO A 142 -29.56 2.83 -26.99
CA PRO A 142 -30.31 2.94 -28.25
C PRO A 142 -29.68 3.88 -29.28
N GLN A 143 -28.91 4.87 -28.84
CA GLN A 143 -28.33 5.91 -29.71
C GLN A 143 -27.03 5.46 -30.37
N VAL A 144 -26.38 4.41 -29.84
CA VAL A 144 -25.04 4.00 -30.25
C VAL A 144 -24.98 2.58 -30.85
N GLN A 145 -26.13 2.02 -31.21
CA GLN A 145 -26.22 0.68 -31.84
C GLN A 145 -25.47 0.64 -33.20
N PRO A 146 -24.87 -0.51 -33.58
CA PRO A 146 -24.60 -1.68 -32.74
C PRO A 146 -23.49 -1.39 -31.71
N VAL A 147 -23.70 -1.86 -30.47
CA VAL A 147 -22.78 -1.66 -29.34
C VAL A 147 -22.59 -2.96 -28.56
N ILE A 148 -21.36 -3.15 -28.06
CA ILE A 148 -21.02 -4.23 -27.11
C ILE A 148 -20.39 -3.62 -25.86
N LEU A 149 -20.77 -4.17 -24.69
CA LEU A 149 -20.19 -3.81 -23.40
C LEU A 149 -19.13 -4.83 -22.95
N VAL A 150 -18.01 -4.36 -22.46
CA VAL A 150 -16.97 -5.19 -21.85
C VAL A 150 -16.84 -4.79 -20.38
N ASN A 151 -16.78 -5.77 -19.47
CA ASN A 151 -16.73 -5.58 -18.01
C ASN A 151 -17.90 -4.77 -17.42
N ARG A 152 -19.00 -4.69 -18.13
CA ARG A 152 -20.26 -4.12 -17.67
C ARG A 152 -21.41 -4.96 -18.22
N GLN A 153 -22.31 -5.42 -17.37
CA GLN A 153 -23.53 -6.07 -17.80
C GLN A 153 -24.51 -5.02 -18.32
N GLY A 154 -25.04 -5.24 -19.51
CA GLY A 154 -26.13 -4.47 -20.08
C GLY A 154 -27.48 -5.23 -20.03
N PRO A 155 -28.54 -4.61 -20.59
CA PRO A 155 -29.82 -5.30 -20.80
C PRO A 155 -29.64 -6.51 -21.75
N ALA A 156 -30.59 -7.45 -21.72
CA ALA A 156 -30.51 -8.72 -22.45
C ALA A 156 -30.32 -8.56 -23.98
N GLU A 157 -30.77 -7.44 -24.52
CA GLU A 157 -30.70 -7.11 -25.96
C GLU A 157 -29.32 -6.61 -26.39
N VAL A 158 -28.43 -6.30 -25.42
CA VAL A 158 -27.09 -5.78 -25.68
C VAL A 158 -26.04 -6.81 -25.27
N ALA A 159 -25.29 -7.29 -26.24
CA ALA A 159 -24.22 -8.25 -25.97
C ALA A 159 -23.19 -7.69 -25.00
N SER A 160 -22.82 -8.47 -23.98
CA SER A 160 -21.87 -8.09 -22.97
C SER A 160 -20.83 -9.18 -22.75
N VAL A 161 -19.55 -8.79 -22.57
CA VAL A 161 -18.46 -9.68 -22.20
C VAL A 161 -18.00 -9.30 -20.80
N VAL A 162 -18.39 -10.06 -19.79
CA VAL A 162 -18.15 -9.72 -18.39
C VAL A 162 -17.27 -10.76 -17.71
N VAL A 163 -16.20 -10.27 -17.06
CA VAL A 163 -15.33 -11.08 -16.19
C VAL A 163 -15.94 -11.17 -14.80
N ASP A 164 -15.90 -12.35 -14.20
CA ASP A 164 -16.35 -12.56 -12.82
C ASP A 164 -15.29 -12.07 -11.82
N TYR A 165 -15.24 -10.76 -11.61
CA TYR A 165 -14.34 -10.14 -10.62
C TYR A 165 -14.66 -10.53 -9.17
N GLY A 166 -15.91 -10.93 -8.89
CA GLY A 166 -16.29 -11.50 -7.60
C GLY A 166 -15.57 -12.82 -7.32
N ARG A 167 -15.57 -13.73 -8.30
CA ARG A 167 -14.79 -14.97 -8.24
C ARG A 167 -13.28 -14.66 -8.14
N GLY A 168 -12.78 -13.66 -8.86
CA GLY A 168 -11.38 -13.25 -8.82
C GLY A 168 -10.94 -12.86 -7.42
N VAL A 169 -11.67 -11.97 -6.75
CA VAL A 169 -11.32 -11.56 -5.38
C VAL A 169 -11.49 -12.70 -4.38
N ARG A 170 -12.47 -13.59 -4.58
CA ARG A 170 -12.65 -14.76 -3.73
C ARG A 170 -11.44 -15.71 -3.79
N ILE A 171 -10.88 -15.97 -4.97
CA ILE A 171 -9.65 -16.76 -5.14
C ILE A 171 -8.48 -16.14 -4.34
N VAL A 172 -8.34 -14.82 -4.34
CA VAL A 172 -7.31 -14.12 -3.55
C VAL A 172 -7.54 -14.30 -2.05
N VAL A 173 -8.79 -14.10 -1.58
CA VAL A 173 -9.12 -14.26 -0.17
C VAL A 173 -8.87 -15.70 0.29
N ASP A 174 -9.31 -16.70 -0.48
CA ASP A 174 -9.09 -18.12 -0.15
C ASP A 174 -7.59 -18.46 -0.08
N HIS A 175 -6.75 -17.89 -0.96
CA HIS A 175 -5.31 -18.02 -0.93
C HIS A 175 -4.72 -17.43 0.37
N LEU A 176 -5.07 -16.19 0.72
CA LEU A 176 -4.58 -15.52 1.92
C LEU A 176 -5.04 -16.22 3.20
N VAL A 177 -6.30 -16.66 3.23
CA VAL A 177 -6.84 -17.46 4.35
C VAL A 177 -6.11 -18.80 4.48
N GLY A 178 -5.76 -19.45 3.35
CA GLY A 178 -4.93 -20.65 3.32
C GLY A 178 -3.52 -20.46 3.88
N LEU A 179 -2.97 -19.23 3.78
CA LEU A 179 -1.70 -18.81 4.37
C LEU A 179 -1.81 -18.42 5.86
N GLY A 180 -3.02 -18.47 6.44
CA GLY A 180 -3.29 -18.18 7.84
C GLY A 180 -3.79 -16.76 8.12
N HIS A 181 -3.87 -15.90 7.11
CA HIS A 181 -4.38 -14.54 7.30
C HIS A 181 -5.87 -14.55 7.66
N ARG A 182 -6.28 -13.68 8.61
CA ARG A 182 -7.68 -13.53 9.05
C ARG A 182 -8.15 -12.08 9.07
N ARG A 183 -7.22 -11.13 9.23
CA ARG A 183 -7.50 -9.70 9.19
C ARG A 183 -6.87 -9.12 7.93
N LEU A 184 -7.70 -8.75 6.92
CA LEU A 184 -7.27 -8.30 5.61
C LEU A 184 -7.76 -6.88 5.34
N ALA A 185 -6.98 -6.06 4.63
CA ALA A 185 -7.47 -4.83 4.04
C ALA A 185 -7.86 -5.05 2.57
N PHE A 186 -8.99 -4.49 2.14
CA PHE A 186 -9.32 -4.32 0.75
C PHE A 186 -9.20 -2.84 0.37
N LEU A 187 -8.28 -2.53 -0.54
CA LEU A 187 -8.14 -1.20 -1.14
C LEU A 187 -9.13 -1.11 -2.29
N SER A 188 -10.26 -0.43 -2.07
CA SER A 188 -11.35 -0.37 -3.04
C SER A 188 -11.05 0.64 -4.16
N GLY A 189 -11.47 0.29 -5.36
CA GLY A 189 -11.42 1.17 -6.52
C GLY A 189 -12.53 2.22 -6.54
N PRO A 190 -12.66 2.96 -7.67
CA PRO A 190 -13.71 3.97 -7.84
C PRO A 190 -15.11 3.39 -7.63
N ALA A 191 -15.98 4.13 -6.94
CA ALA A 191 -17.35 3.72 -6.66
C ALA A 191 -18.16 3.45 -7.95
N ALA A 192 -17.91 4.23 -9.01
CA ALA A 192 -18.55 4.08 -10.31
C ALA A 192 -18.13 2.82 -11.10
N SER A 193 -17.11 2.08 -10.62
CA SER A 193 -16.64 0.86 -11.26
C SER A 193 -17.53 -0.34 -10.95
N ALA A 194 -18.22 -0.88 -11.95
CA ALA A 194 -19.02 -2.09 -11.81
C ALA A 194 -18.21 -3.28 -11.27
N SER A 195 -16.95 -3.42 -11.69
CA SER A 195 -16.06 -4.46 -11.18
C SER A 195 -15.71 -4.29 -9.70
N ASN A 196 -15.68 -3.05 -9.18
CA ASN A 196 -15.48 -2.80 -7.75
C ASN A 196 -16.72 -3.25 -6.95
N VAL A 197 -17.92 -2.99 -7.46
CA VAL A 197 -19.18 -3.44 -6.83
C VAL A 197 -19.21 -4.98 -6.70
N LEU A 198 -18.84 -5.70 -7.77
CA LEU A 198 -18.79 -7.17 -7.75
C LEU A 198 -17.77 -7.70 -6.72
N ARG A 199 -16.61 -7.05 -6.60
CA ARG A 199 -15.61 -7.41 -5.58
C ARG A 199 -16.14 -7.19 -4.16
N LEU A 200 -16.74 -6.02 -3.89
CA LEU A 200 -17.29 -5.71 -2.57
C LEU A 200 -18.41 -6.68 -2.16
N GLN A 201 -19.28 -7.08 -3.10
CA GLN A 201 -20.32 -8.09 -2.86
C GLN A 201 -19.70 -9.45 -2.50
N ALA A 202 -18.71 -9.91 -3.26
CA ALA A 202 -18.05 -11.18 -3.01
C ALA A 202 -17.25 -11.18 -1.69
N LEU A 203 -16.62 -10.06 -1.33
CA LEU A 203 -15.93 -9.88 -0.04
C LEU A 203 -16.91 -9.95 1.14
N ALA A 204 -18.09 -9.34 1.02
CA ALA A 204 -19.13 -9.44 2.05
C ALA A 204 -19.68 -10.86 2.20
N VAL A 205 -19.69 -11.67 1.14
CA VAL A 205 -20.02 -13.10 1.20
C VAL A 205 -18.89 -13.86 1.90
N ALA A 206 -17.63 -13.64 1.50
CA ALA A 206 -16.47 -14.32 2.09
C ALA A 206 -16.37 -14.09 3.61
N GLU A 207 -16.63 -12.86 4.08
CA GLU A 207 -16.60 -12.47 5.50
C GLU A 207 -17.65 -13.23 6.33
N ARG A 208 -18.80 -13.55 5.73
CA ARG A 208 -19.84 -14.36 6.40
C ARG A 208 -19.56 -15.86 6.38
N GLU A 209 -18.92 -16.35 5.33
CA GLU A 209 -18.69 -17.79 5.12
C GLU A 209 -17.42 -18.31 5.80
N ILE A 210 -16.40 -17.45 5.94
CA ILE A 210 -15.09 -17.85 6.48
C ILE A 210 -14.99 -17.46 7.95
N PRO A 211 -14.92 -18.42 8.89
CA PRO A 211 -14.85 -18.14 10.32
C PRO A 211 -13.62 -17.30 10.69
N GLY A 212 -13.87 -16.23 11.44
CA GLY A 212 -12.82 -15.34 11.94
C GLY A 212 -12.18 -14.44 10.88
N LEU A 213 -12.70 -14.38 9.66
CA LEU A 213 -12.28 -13.42 8.65
C LEU A 213 -12.86 -12.04 8.96
N GLU A 214 -11.97 -11.07 9.03
CA GLU A 214 -12.28 -9.64 9.20
C GLU A 214 -11.73 -8.86 8.01
N LEU A 215 -12.60 -8.09 7.35
CA LEU A 215 -12.26 -7.30 6.16
C LEU A 215 -12.37 -5.80 6.43
N VAL A 216 -11.24 -5.13 6.49
CA VAL A 216 -11.15 -3.68 6.59
C VAL A 216 -11.23 -3.08 5.18
N ARG A 217 -12.29 -2.32 4.89
CA ARG A 217 -12.50 -1.68 3.59
C ARG A 217 -11.93 -0.27 3.63
N LEU A 218 -10.95 0.01 2.77
CA LEU A 218 -10.29 1.30 2.66
C LEU A 218 -10.53 1.86 1.25
N GLU A 219 -11.17 3.01 1.15
CA GLU A 219 -11.26 3.72 -0.13
C GLU A 219 -9.85 4.09 -0.60
N CYS A 220 -9.55 3.79 -1.85
CA CYS A 220 -8.20 4.00 -2.39
C CYS A 220 -8.25 4.74 -3.72
N GLY A 221 -8.61 4.06 -4.78
CA GLY A 221 -8.58 4.56 -6.13
C GLY A 221 -8.03 3.49 -7.09
N ARG A 222 -7.38 3.93 -8.19
CA ARG A 222 -7.00 3.05 -9.29
C ARG A 222 -5.54 3.14 -9.73
N SER A 223 -4.84 4.19 -9.30
CA SER A 223 -3.50 4.54 -9.76
C SER A 223 -2.40 4.06 -8.83
N ILE A 224 -1.15 4.17 -9.29
CA ILE A 224 0.05 3.92 -8.47
C ILE A 224 0.10 4.92 -7.31
N GLU A 225 -0.22 6.19 -7.58
CA GLU A 225 -0.23 7.27 -6.59
C GLU A 225 -1.25 7.00 -5.48
N ASP A 226 -2.44 6.50 -5.84
CA ASP A 226 -3.47 6.13 -4.88
C ASP A 226 -2.99 5.02 -3.93
N GLY A 227 -2.36 3.98 -4.50
CA GLY A 227 -1.78 2.89 -3.73
C GLY A 227 -0.64 3.34 -2.82
N TYR A 228 0.21 4.23 -3.30
CA TYR A 228 1.30 4.83 -2.52
C TYR A 228 0.75 5.63 -1.33
N ALA A 229 -0.28 6.45 -1.54
CA ALA A 229 -0.92 7.25 -0.50
C ALA A 229 -1.73 6.43 0.52
N ALA A 230 -2.11 5.19 0.20
CA ALA A 230 -2.93 4.35 1.07
C ALA A 230 -2.15 3.67 2.20
N VAL A 231 -0.80 3.61 2.13
CA VAL A 231 0.04 2.82 3.05
C VAL A 231 -0.21 3.16 4.52
N GLU A 232 -0.32 4.43 4.84
CA GLU A 232 -0.53 4.86 6.22
C GLU A 232 -1.82 4.27 6.80
N ARG A 233 -2.92 4.35 6.05
CA ARG A 233 -4.21 3.78 6.47
C ARG A 233 -4.18 2.25 6.56
N VAL A 234 -3.41 1.60 5.69
CA VAL A 234 -3.20 0.15 5.75
C VAL A 234 -2.46 -0.24 7.03
N LEU A 235 -1.41 0.49 7.40
CA LEU A 235 -0.64 0.22 8.60
C LEU A 235 -1.45 0.49 9.87
N ASP A 236 -2.26 1.57 9.88
CA ASP A 236 -3.15 1.91 11.00
C ASP A 236 -4.26 0.85 11.19
N ALA A 237 -4.68 0.19 10.11
CA ALA A 237 -5.67 -0.89 10.17
C ALA A 237 -5.15 -2.19 10.80
N GLN A 238 -3.84 -2.30 11.06
CA GLN A 238 -3.20 -3.48 11.68
C GLN A 238 -3.56 -4.82 11.01
N VAL A 239 -3.61 -4.82 9.69
CA VAL A 239 -3.90 -6.00 8.87
C VAL A 239 -2.64 -6.80 8.57
N THR A 240 -2.79 -8.08 8.29
CA THR A 240 -1.67 -8.96 7.94
C THR A 240 -1.53 -9.18 6.43
N ALA A 241 -2.56 -8.82 5.66
CA ALA A 241 -2.51 -8.86 4.20
C ALA A 241 -3.41 -7.80 3.57
N VAL A 242 -3.06 -7.41 2.34
CA VAL A 242 -3.79 -6.42 1.54
C VAL A 242 -4.21 -7.03 0.22
N VAL A 243 -5.48 -6.82 -0.12
CA VAL A 243 -6.06 -7.09 -1.44
C VAL A 243 -6.22 -5.73 -2.15
N ALA A 244 -5.36 -5.44 -3.10
CA ALA A 244 -5.45 -4.21 -3.88
C ALA A 244 -6.51 -4.31 -4.98
N PHE A 245 -7.11 -3.16 -5.34
CA PHE A 245 -8.09 -3.08 -6.42
C PHE A 245 -7.53 -3.61 -7.74
N ASN A 246 -6.30 -3.24 -8.08
CA ASN A 246 -5.58 -3.70 -9.27
C ASN A 246 -4.06 -3.75 -9.02
N ASP A 247 -3.30 -4.15 -10.02
CA ASP A 247 -1.84 -4.23 -9.92
C ASP A 247 -1.17 -2.86 -9.79
N LEU A 248 -1.72 -1.78 -10.37
CA LEU A 248 -1.16 -0.43 -10.27
C LEU A 248 -1.21 0.07 -8.81
N VAL A 249 -2.35 -0.08 -8.15
CA VAL A 249 -2.50 0.21 -6.71
C VAL A 249 -1.52 -0.63 -5.88
N ALA A 250 -1.38 -1.92 -6.21
CA ALA A 250 -0.43 -2.80 -5.51
C ALA A 250 1.02 -2.33 -5.68
N PHE A 251 1.42 -1.81 -6.85
CA PHE A 251 2.78 -1.29 -7.06
C PHE A 251 3.06 -0.04 -6.24
N GLY A 252 2.10 0.89 -6.18
CA GLY A 252 2.22 2.07 -5.33
C GLY A 252 2.37 1.69 -3.85
N LEU A 253 1.55 0.74 -3.40
CA LEU A 253 1.64 0.18 -2.05
C LEU A 253 3.01 -0.44 -1.78
N LEU A 254 3.50 -1.32 -2.66
CA LEU A 254 4.82 -1.96 -2.53
C LEU A 254 5.96 -0.94 -2.47
N ALA A 255 5.92 0.08 -3.32
CA ALA A 255 6.93 1.14 -3.35
C ALA A 255 7.00 1.86 -2.00
N ARG A 256 5.86 2.28 -1.46
CA ARG A 256 5.81 3.01 -0.18
C ARG A 256 6.12 2.13 1.02
N LEU A 257 5.65 0.87 1.04
CA LEU A 257 6.00 -0.09 2.09
C LEU A 257 7.51 -0.30 2.18
N ASN A 258 8.18 -0.43 1.03
CA ASN A 258 9.64 -0.52 0.99
C ASN A 258 10.34 0.73 1.55
N GLU A 259 9.84 1.94 1.24
CA GLU A 259 10.39 3.20 1.77
C GLU A 259 10.25 3.31 3.30
N VAL A 260 9.13 2.83 3.86
CA VAL A 260 8.91 2.86 5.32
C VAL A 260 9.45 1.64 6.04
N GLY A 261 10.13 0.73 5.33
CA GLY A 261 10.84 -0.43 5.90
C GLY A 261 9.94 -1.60 6.29
N VAL A 262 8.72 -1.66 5.74
CA VAL A 262 7.81 -2.82 5.92
C VAL A 262 8.14 -3.88 4.88
N ALA A 263 8.52 -5.07 5.33
CA ALA A 263 8.91 -6.16 4.44
C ALA A 263 7.68 -6.87 3.88
N VAL A 264 7.65 -7.02 2.56
CA VAL A 264 6.65 -7.85 1.86
C VAL A 264 7.36 -9.10 1.34
N PRO A 265 6.89 -10.32 1.66
CA PRO A 265 5.64 -10.66 2.36
C PRO A 265 5.75 -10.79 3.89
N ASP A 266 6.93 -10.68 4.48
CA ASP A 266 7.23 -11.11 5.85
C ASP A 266 6.45 -10.35 6.95
N ASP A 267 6.21 -9.03 6.76
CA ASP A 267 5.42 -8.22 7.69
C ASP A 267 3.99 -8.02 7.20
N LEU A 268 3.81 -7.97 5.86
CA LEU A 268 2.52 -7.72 5.22
C LEU A 268 2.48 -8.41 3.86
N SER A 269 1.52 -9.29 3.63
CA SER A 269 1.26 -9.85 2.31
C SER A 269 0.51 -8.86 1.43
N VAL A 270 0.87 -8.76 0.14
CA VAL A 270 0.21 -7.86 -0.83
C VAL A 270 -0.22 -8.66 -2.05
N THR A 271 -1.48 -8.46 -2.48
CA THR A 271 -2.01 -9.05 -3.72
C THR A 271 -2.57 -7.98 -4.64
N GLY A 272 -2.51 -8.24 -5.94
CA GLY A 272 -3.11 -7.42 -6.98
C GLY A 272 -4.22 -8.14 -7.75
N MET A 273 -4.66 -7.50 -8.81
CA MET A 273 -5.57 -8.03 -9.82
C MET A 273 -5.19 -7.44 -11.17
N ASP A 274 -5.28 -8.24 -12.22
CA ASP A 274 -5.11 -8.04 -13.66
C ASP A 274 -3.94 -8.86 -14.24
N ASP A 275 -2.88 -9.15 -13.50
CA ASP A 275 -1.61 -9.77 -13.95
C ASP A 275 -1.00 -9.02 -15.15
N ILE A 276 -0.89 -7.69 -15.01
CA ILE A 276 -0.24 -6.88 -16.04
C ILE A 276 1.25 -7.24 -16.15
N GLY A 277 1.86 -7.00 -17.32
CA GLY A 277 3.22 -7.48 -17.61
C GLY A 277 4.30 -7.11 -16.60
N LEU A 278 4.09 -6.03 -15.83
CA LEU A 278 5.01 -5.56 -14.78
C LEU A 278 4.92 -6.37 -13.48
N ALA A 279 3.82 -7.08 -13.21
CA ALA A 279 3.59 -7.79 -11.94
C ALA A 279 4.69 -8.81 -11.60
N ARG A 280 5.26 -9.48 -12.60
CA ARG A 280 6.36 -10.44 -12.44
C ARG A 280 7.73 -9.79 -12.17
N PHE A 281 7.88 -8.50 -12.47
CA PHE A 281 9.13 -7.76 -12.33
C PHE A 281 9.15 -6.82 -11.12
N ALA A 282 8.02 -6.68 -10.41
CA ALA A 282 7.98 -5.96 -9.15
C ALA A 282 8.91 -6.60 -8.10
N VAL A 283 9.30 -5.86 -7.08
CA VAL A 283 10.14 -6.35 -6.00
C VAL A 283 9.41 -6.07 -4.68
N PRO A 284 8.90 -7.16 -4.04
CA PRO A 284 8.82 -8.55 -4.50
C PRO A 284 7.86 -8.70 -5.70
N SER A 285 8.03 -9.79 -6.49
CA SER A 285 7.12 -10.08 -7.60
C SER A 285 5.68 -10.29 -7.10
N LEU A 286 4.71 -9.67 -7.77
CA LEU A 286 3.33 -9.52 -7.27
C LEU A 286 2.49 -10.77 -7.50
N THR A 287 1.92 -11.32 -6.42
CA THR A 287 0.83 -12.30 -6.46
C THR A 287 -0.44 -11.57 -6.89
N THR A 288 -1.06 -12.02 -7.99
CA THR A 288 -2.19 -11.33 -8.60
C THR A 288 -3.12 -12.29 -9.33
N VAL A 289 -4.36 -11.88 -9.59
CA VAL A 289 -5.30 -12.65 -10.42
C VAL A 289 -5.07 -12.28 -11.88
N ARG A 290 -4.80 -13.29 -12.69
CA ARG A 290 -4.70 -13.13 -14.14
C ARG A 290 -6.08 -12.94 -14.74
N VAL A 291 -6.32 -11.77 -15.32
CA VAL A 291 -7.43 -11.46 -16.20
C VAL A 291 -6.95 -11.65 -17.64
N PRO A 292 -7.59 -12.45 -18.49
CA PRO A 292 -7.14 -12.70 -19.86
C PRO A 292 -7.55 -11.54 -20.79
N GLN A 293 -6.89 -10.39 -20.67
CA GLN A 293 -7.31 -9.13 -21.27
C GLN A 293 -7.35 -9.19 -22.81
N THR A 294 -6.32 -9.80 -23.44
CA THR A 294 -6.25 -9.94 -24.90
C THR A 294 -7.40 -10.79 -25.43
N ASP A 295 -7.67 -11.92 -24.75
CA ASP A 295 -8.76 -12.84 -25.14
C ASP A 295 -10.12 -12.18 -24.97
N LEU A 296 -10.29 -11.32 -23.95
CA LEU A 296 -11.50 -10.51 -23.78
C LEU A 296 -11.70 -9.55 -24.94
N GLY A 297 -10.63 -8.91 -25.40
CA GLY A 297 -10.67 -8.03 -26.56
C GLY A 297 -11.05 -8.79 -27.85
N GLU A 298 -10.44 -9.96 -28.05
CA GLU A 298 -10.77 -10.84 -29.19
C GLU A 298 -12.22 -11.28 -29.17
N LEU A 299 -12.73 -11.74 -28.00
CA LEU A 299 -14.13 -12.15 -27.83
C LEU A 299 -15.10 -10.98 -28.04
N ALA A 300 -14.78 -9.80 -27.54
CA ALA A 300 -15.58 -8.59 -27.77
C ALA A 300 -15.68 -8.26 -29.25
N TRP A 301 -14.58 -8.37 -29.98
CA TRP A 301 -14.60 -8.19 -31.44
C TRP A 301 -15.40 -9.28 -32.15
N GLN A 302 -15.25 -10.55 -31.80
CA GLN A 302 -15.99 -11.66 -32.41
C GLN A 302 -17.50 -11.44 -32.30
N ARG A 303 -17.99 -11.09 -31.10
CA ARG A 303 -19.43 -10.79 -30.87
C ARG A 303 -19.85 -9.53 -31.66
N MET A 304 -19.01 -8.49 -31.69
CA MET A 304 -19.31 -7.30 -32.50
C MET A 304 -19.36 -7.62 -33.98
N HIS A 305 -18.44 -8.41 -34.50
CA HIS A 305 -18.40 -8.77 -35.91
C HIS A 305 -19.65 -9.62 -36.32
N ALA A 306 -20.06 -10.54 -35.44
CA ALA A 306 -21.30 -11.28 -35.64
C ALA A 306 -22.53 -10.36 -35.70
N SER A 307 -22.62 -9.36 -34.81
CA SER A 307 -23.69 -8.36 -34.81
C SER A 307 -23.72 -7.51 -36.09
N ILE A 308 -22.56 -7.10 -36.63
CA ILE A 308 -22.47 -6.29 -37.86
C ILE A 308 -22.81 -7.10 -39.11
N THR A 309 -22.46 -8.39 -39.12
CA THR A 309 -22.59 -9.26 -40.32
C THR A 309 -23.87 -10.12 -40.33
N ALA A 310 -24.73 -10.01 -39.32
CA ALA A 310 -25.89 -10.87 -39.08
C ALA A 310 -25.52 -12.37 -39.06
N GLY A 311 -24.30 -12.66 -38.56
CA GLY A 311 -23.83 -14.04 -38.32
C GLY A 311 -24.43 -14.64 -37.07
N SER A 312 -24.29 -15.96 -36.90
CA SER A 312 -24.66 -16.62 -35.66
C SER A 312 -23.68 -16.16 -34.53
N ASP A 313 -24.25 -15.81 -33.39
CA ASP A 313 -23.50 -15.56 -32.16
C ASP A 313 -22.89 -16.89 -31.70
N ASP A 314 -21.60 -17.08 -31.90
CA ASP A 314 -20.87 -18.17 -31.26
C ASP A 314 -20.60 -17.68 -29.85
N GLU A 315 -21.35 -18.22 -28.88
CA GLU A 315 -21.19 -17.91 -27.44
C GLU A 315 -19.84 -18.40 -26.92
N GLY A 316 -18.75 -17.81 -27.40
CA GLY A 316 -17.41 -18.07 -26.86
C GLY A 316 -17.43 -17.84 -25.36
N ALA A 317 -16.98 -18.83 -24.58
CA ALA A 317 -16.95 -18.74 -23.13
C ALA A 317 -15.96 -17.65 -22.68
N VAL A 318 -16.36 -16.85 -21.71
CA VAL A 318 -15.44 -15.89 -21.06
C VAL A 318 -14.30 -16.68 -20.42
N PRO A 319 -13.03 -16.36 -20.68
CA PRO A 319 -11.89 -17.11 -20.16
C PRO A 319 -11.84 -17.08 -18.64
N GLU A 320 -11.36 -18.19 -18.04
CA GLU A 320 -11.27 -18.33 -16.59
C GLU A 320 -10.20 -17.47 -15.96
N LEU A 321 -10.53 -16.89 -14.80
CA LEU A 321 -9.57 -16.22 -13.92
C LEU A 321 -8.66 -17.26 -13.23
N ARG A 322 -7.38 -16.93 -13.08
CA ARG A 322 -6.40 -17.77 -12.39
C ARG A 322 -5.51 -16.93 -11.48
N LEU A 323 -5.19 -17.46 -10.29
CA LEU A 323 -4.23 -16.83 -9.40
C LEU A 323 -2.80 -17.12 -9.89
N ALA A 324 -2.01 -16.08 -10.06
CA ALA A 324 -0.57 -16.14 -10.28
C ALA A 324 0.14 -15.89 -8.94
N VAL A 325 0.42 -16.96 -8.20
CA VAL A 325 1.14 -16.87 -6.92
C VAL A 325 2.60 -16.53 -7.18
N ARG A 326 3.11 -15.50 -6.48
CA ARG A 326 4.49 -15.01 -6.56
C ARG A 326 5.03 -14.67 -5.17
N ALA A 327 6.04 -13.79 -5.08
CA ALA A 327 6.79 -13.53 -3.86
C ALA A 327 6.17 -12.49 -2.92
N SER A 328 5.06 -11.83 -3.29
CA SER A 328 4.44 -10.79 -2.46
C SER A 328 3.46 -11.32 -1.42
N THR A 329 3.25 -12.63 -1.35
CA THR A 329 2.43 -13.28 -0.31
C THR A 329 3.21 -14.38 0.38
N GLY A 330 3.07 -14.49 1.69
CA GLY A 330 3.68 -15.49 2.56
C GLY A 330 2.74 -15.89 3.69
N PRO A 331 3.07 -16.94 4.45
CA PRO A 331 2.29 -17.29 5.64
C PRO A 331 2.34 -16.17 6.68
N VAL A 332 1.26 -15.99 7.43
CA VAL A 332 1.30 -15.15 8.64
C VAL A 332 2.43 -15.68 9.53
N PRO A 333 3.38 -14.82 9.95
CA PRO A 333 4.39 -15.24 10.91
C PRO A 333 3.67 -15.85 12.11
N PRO A 334 4.00 -17.10 12.51
CA PRO A 334 3.39 -17.66 13.68
C PRO A 334 3.68 -16.75 14.87
N GLU A 335 2.65 -16.31 15.60
CA GLU A 335 2.89 -15.73 16.91
C GLU A 335 3.69 -16.77 17.70
N PRO A 336 4.78 -16.35 18.38
CA PRO A 336 5.60 -17.29 19.15
C PRO A 336 4.67 -18.03 20.12
N ARG A 337 4.55 -19.35 19.93
CA ARG A 337 3.78 -20.18 20.86
C ARG A 337 4.57 -20.27 22.14
N MET A 338 4.14 -19.51 23.15
CA MET A 338 4.74 -19.58 24.47
C MET A 338 4.57 -20.99 25.02
N GLN A 339 5.68 -21.68 25.25
CA GLN A 339 5.67 -23.02 25.85
C GLN A 339 5.50 -22.88 27.36
N GLY A 340 4.36 -23.29 27.90
CA GLY A 340 4.14 -23.43 29.32
C GLY A 340 4.80 -24.70 29.83
N ASP A 341 5.54 -24.61 30.92
CA ASP A 341 6.16 -25.74 31.62
C ASP A 341 5.26 -26.36 32.71
N GLY A 342 3.94 -26.17 32.60
CA GLY A 342 2.96 -26.73 33.51
C GLY A 342 2.73 -25.95 34.80
N ALA A 343 3.50 -24.87 35.08
CA ALA A 343 3.23 -23.93 36.17
C ALA A 343 2.45 -22.74 35.60
N ALA A 344 1.15 -22.71 35.74
CA ALA A 344 0.21 -21.79 35.10
C ALA A 344 0.43 -20.29 35.40
N ASP A 345 1.34 -19.93 36.31
CA ASP A 345 1.46 -18.56 36.82
C ASP A 345 2.87 -17.93 36.66
N ARG A 346 3.65 -18.35 35.67
CA ARG A 346 4.99 -17.76 35.49
C ARG A 346 5.17 -17.21 34.07
N ILE A 347 5.61 -15.96 33.99
CA ILE A 347 6.11 -15.38 32.75
C ILE A 347 7.61 -15.62 32.60
N GLY A 348 8.09 -15.65 31.35
CA GLY A 348 9.51 -15.86 31.12
C GLY A 348 9.90 -15.58 29.67
N TRP A 349 11.19 -15.29 29.45
CA TRP A 349 11.78 -15.13 28.15
C TRP A 349 11.98 -16.47 27.45
N GLN A 350 11.75 -16.50 26.16
CA GLN A 350 11.94 -17.66 25.29
C GLN A 350 12.57 -17.21 23.97
N GLN A 351 13.43 -18.04 23.42
CA GLN A 351 13.98 -17.88 22.08
C GLN A 351 13.42 -18.97 21.16
N GLN A 352 12.86 -18.57 20.03
CA GLN A 352 12.38 -19.45 18.97
C GLN A 352 12.99 -19.00 17.63
N GLY A 353 14.11 -19.61 17.24
CA GLY A 353 14.91 -19.15 16.11
C GLY A 353 15.44 -17.73 16.36
N ASP A 354 15.10 -16.79 15.48
CA ASP A 354 15.48 -15.37 15.59
C ASP A 354 14.47 -14.53 16.40
N ILE A 355 13.44 -15.14 16.96
CA ILE A 355 12.40 -14.46 17.74
C ILE A 355 12.72 -14.59 19.24
N PHE A 356 12.75 -13.46 19.93
CA PHE A 356 12.92 -13.34 21.36
C PHE A 356 11.64 -12.79 21.98
N ALA A 357 10.97 -13.58 22.81
CA ALA A 357 9.64 -13.28 23.32
C ALA A 357 9.53 -13.48 24.81
N LEU A 358 8.83 -12.60 25.50
CA LEU A 358 8.42 -12.70 26.90
C LEU A 358 6.93 -13.03 26.95
N GLY A 359 6.56 -14.00 27.75
CA GLY A 359 5.15 -14.35 27.95
C GLY A 359 4.95 -15.56 28.87
N SER A 360 3.72 -16.08 28.85
CA SER A 360 3.30 -17.24 29.62
C SER A 360 2.49 -18.20 28.74
N SER A 361 1.98 -19.29 29.33
CA SER A 361 1.02 -20.18 28.67
C SER A 361 -0.27 -19.44 28.22
N ALA A 362 -0.58 -18.27 28.81
CA ALA A 362 -1.71 -17.44 28.42
C ALA A 362 -1.48 -16.59 27.16
N GLY A 363 -0.21 -16.36 26.76
CA GLY A 363 0.10 -15.62 25.54
C GLY A 363 1.39 -14.80 25.57
N LEU A 364 1.62 -14.10 24.48
CA LEU A 364 2.73 -13.19 24.27
C LEU A 364 2.50 -11.86 25.02
N LEU A 365 3.45 -11.44 25.83
CA LEU A 365 3.46 -10.17 26.56
C LEU A 365 4.38 -9.14 25.90
N ALA A 366 5.58 -9.55 25.47
CA ALA A 366 6.50 -8.66 24.77
C ALA A 366 7.36 -9.42 23.76
N ARG A 367 7.76 -8.74 22.67
CA ARG A 367 8.72 -9.25 21.69
C ARG A 367 9.88 -8.28 21.54
N TYR A 368 11.09 -8.82 21.52
CA TYR A 368 12.32 -8.04 21.32
C TYR A 368 12.72 -8.08 19.85
N GLU A 369 12.80 -6.90 19.26
CA GLU A 369 13.13 -6.67 17.85
C GLU A 369 14.50 -6.00 17.73
N PHE A 370 15.29 -6.39 16.71
CA PHE A 370 16.64 -5.85 16.50
C PHE A 370 16.68 -4.56 15.69
N GLY A 371 15.56 -4.12 15.15
CA GLY A 371 15.51 -2.94 14.29
C GLY A 371 16.24 -3.08 12.94
N ARG A 372 16.55 -4.32 12.50
CA ARG A 372 17.32 -4.59 11.27
C ARG A 372 16.63 -4.06 10.00
N ARG A 373 15.31 -3.92 10.04
CA ARG A 373 14.48 -3.44 8.94
C ARG A 373 14.13 -1.95 9.03
N MET A 374 14.58 -1.27 10.09
CA MET A 374 14.34 0.16 10.23
C MET A 374 15.14 0.93 9.18
N PRO A 375 14.52 1.90 8.45
CA PRO A 375 15.24 2.81 7.57
C PRO A 375 16.33 3.57 8.33
N GLN A 376 17.46 3.86 7.67
CA GLN A 376 18.58 4.59 8.30
C GLN A 376 18.15 5.93 8.91
N VAL A 377 17.21 6.65 8.25
CA VAL A 377 16.66 7.93 8.74
C VAL A 377 15.87 7.78 10.05
N HIS A 378 15.47 6.58 10.45
CA HIS A 378 14.82 6.30 11.72
C HIS A 378 15.82 5.93 12.85
N ALA A 379 17.13 5.94 12.56
CA ALA A 379 18.19 5.52 13.48
C ALA A 379 17.96 4.09 14.01
N PRO A 380 18.28 3.06 13.21
CA PRO A 380 18.01 1.65 13.54
C PRO A 380 18.53 1.24 14.92
N ARG A 381 17.67 0.61 15.71
CA ARG A 381 17.94 0.23 17.11
C ARG A 381 17.08 -0.92 17.57
N PRO A 382 17.52 -1.73 18.55
CA PRO A 382 16.66 -2.72 19.18
C PRO A 382 15.55 -2.09 20.03
N TYR A 383 14.35 -2.71 19.99
CA TYR A 383 13.15 -2.24 20.69
C TYR A 383 12.24 -3.39 21.10
N LEU A 384 11.28 -3.12 22.00
CA LEU A 384 10.18 -4.03 22.35
C LEU A 384 8.89 -3.62 21.65
N HIS A 385 8.32 -4.56 20.88
CA HIS A 385 6.98 -4.45 20.29
C HIS A 385 6.49 -5.81 19.75
N PRO A 386 5.21 -6.19 19.98
CA PRO A 386 4.31 -5.50 20.92
C PRO A 386 4.77 -5.63 22.36
N VAL A 387 4.30 -4.73 23.24
CA VAL A 387 4.25 -4.91 24.69
C VAL A 387 2.78 -4.83 25.08
N ARG A 388 2.26 -5.88 25.75
CA ARG A 388 0.83 -6.05 26.03
C ARG A 388 0.58 -6.24 27.52
N THR A 389 -0.63 -5.90 27.96
CA THR A 389 -1.13 -6.33 29.29
C THR A 389 -1.39 -7.84 29.32
N LEU A 390 -1.71 -8.42 30.49
CA LEU A 390 -2.12 -9.83 30.61
C LEU A 390 -3.40 -10.11 29.80
N GLY A 391 -4.31 -9.14 29.70
CA GLY A 391 -5.53 -9.20 28.90
C GLY A 391 -5.29 -9.05 27.39
N GLY A 392 -4.04 -8.85 26.97
CA GLY A 392 -3.67 -8.76 25.56
C GLY A 392 -3.74 -7.36 24.94
N HIS A 393 -4.07 -6.30 25.71
CA HIS A 393 -4.14 -4.93 25.21
C HIS A 393 -2.74 -4.40 24.89
N PRO A 394 -2.48 -3.94 23.66
CA PRO A 394 -1.18 -3.38 23.28
C PRO A 394 -0.95 -2.02 23.93
N LEU A 395 0.21 -1.83 24.54
CA LEU A 395 0.66 -0.58 25.13
C LEU A 395 1.88 0.02 24.40
N THR A 396 2.18 -0.48 23.22
CA THR A 396 3.23 0.07 22.36
C THR A 396 2.73 0.23 20.93
N GLU A 397 3.28 1.22 20.20
CA GLU A 397 3.03 1.50 18.80
C GLU A 397 4.34 1.61 18.01
N VAL A 398 4.37 1.21 16.75
CA VAL A 398 5.57 1.21 15.89
C VAL A 398 5.34 1.98 14.62
N SER A 399 6.26 2.91 14.33
CA SER A 399 6.29 3.69 13.09
C SER A 399 4.96 4.35 12.71
N PRO A 400 4.27 5.01 13.65
CA PRO A 400 2.98 5.65 13.37
C PRO A 400 3.12 6.79 12.36
N VAL A 401 2.01 7.16 11.71
CA VAL A 401 1.97 8.17 10.64
C VAL A 401 2.55 9.51 11.07
N ASP A 402 2.24 9.91 12.29
CA ASP A 402 2.64 11.19 12.89
C ASP A 402 4.15 11.26 13.17
N HIS A 403 4.77 10.10 13.56
CA HIS A 403 6.19 10.02 13.95
C HIS A 403 6.82 8.70 13.53
N ARG A 404 7.12 8.53 12.24
CA ARG A 404 7.64 7.29 11.63
C ARG A 404 8.92 6.73 12.29
N HIS A 405 9.68 7.56 13.00
CA HIS A 405 10.90 7.18 13.70
C HIS A 405 10.68 6.74 15.15
N HIS A 406 9.43 6.64 15.64
CA HIS A 406 9.10 6.09 16.96
C HIS A 406 8.85 4.57 16.86
N TYR A 407 9.52 3.80 17.71
CA TYR A 407 9.45 2.33 17.72
C TYR A 407 9.25 1.81 19.14
N GLY A 408 8.03 1.49 19.51
CA GLY A 408 7.62 0.80 20.72
C GLY A 408 8.27 1.33 22.00
N LEU A 409 8.88 0.43 22.76
CA LEU A 409 9.75 0.76 23.89
C LEU A 409 11.21 0.59 23.46
N SER A 410 11.96 1.68 23.40
CA SER A 410 13.36 1.69 22.93
C SER A 410 14.24 2.67 23.68
N LEU A 411 15.54 2.41 23.74
CA LEU A 411 16.51 3.40 24.19
C LEU A 411 16.93 4.26 23.01
N SER A 412 16.53 5.53 23.04
CA SER A 412 16.72 6.49 21.94
C SER A 412 17.31 7.78 22.50
N ILE A 413 18.37 8.29 21.87
CA ILE A 413 19.06 9.53 22.30
C ILE A 413 19.06 10.51 21.13
N ALA A 414 18.63 11.75 21.37
CA ALA A 414 18.50 12.75 20.32
C ALA A 414 19.81 13.01 19.60
N GLN A 415 20.93 13.18 20.34
CA GLN A 415 22.27 13.31 19.76
C GLN A 415 23.34 12.72 20.68
N VAL A 416 24.24 11.92 20.09
CA VAL A 416 25.48 11.42 20.72
C VAL A 416 26.64 11.92 19.87
N ASN A 417 27.46 12.86 20.35
CA ASN A 417 28.52 13.53 19.58
C ASN A 417 28.01 14.07 18.21
N GLY A 418 26.78 14.62 18.18
CA GLY A 418 26.15 15.16 16.96
C GLY A 418 25.42 14.13 16.09
N THR A 419 25.60 12.83 16.33
CA THR A 419 24.89 11.75 15.64
C THR A 419 23.50 11.52 16.26
N SER A 420 22.44 11.48 15.45
CA SER A 420 21.08 11.20 15.91
C SER A 420 20.86 9.70 16.08
N HIS A 421 20.56 9.26 17.30
CA HIS A 421 20.06 7.93 17.63
C HIS A 421 18.55 7.94 18.01
N TRP A 422 17.88 9.03 17.67
CA TRP A 422 16.45 9.20 17.81
C TRP A 422 15.71 8.93 16.50
N GLY A 423 16.26 9.45 15.41
CA GLY A 423 15.67 9.39 14.06
C GLY A 423 14.89 10.64 13.69
N GLY A 424 14.49 10.72 12.41
CA GLY A 424 13.76 11.85 11.87
C GLY A 424 14.59 13.13 11.76
N ARG A 425 13.95 14.28 12.04
CA ARG A 425 14.62 15.58 11.96
C ARG A 425 15.48 15.85 13.19
N THR A 426 16.70 16.34 12.98
CA THR A 426 17.58 16.85 14.05
C THR A 426 17.30 18.32 14.27
N TYR A 427 17.22 18.75 15.54
CA TYR A 427 17.06 20.17 15.85
C TYR A 427 18.40 20.89 15.75
N VAL A 428 18.45 21.91 14.89
CA VAL A 428 19.63 22.77 14.69
C VAL A 428 19.33 24.15 15.23
N ARG A 429 20.21 24.66 16.10
CA ARG A 429 20.06 26.00 16.71
C ARG A 429 19.95 27.08 15.64
N GLY A 430 18.89 27.90 15.71
CA GLY A 430 18.61 28.99 14.77
C GLY A 430 17.96 28.55 13.44
N GLN A 431 17.87 27.23 13.15
CA GLN A 431 17.22 26.70 11.93
C GLN A 431 15.98 25.86 12.25
N GLY A 432 15.86 25.35 13.48
CA GLY A 432 14.77 24.48 13.87
C GLY A 432 14.96 23.02 13.44
N PRO A 433 13.85 22.22 13.37
CA PRO A 433 13.90 20.81 12.97
C PRO A 433 14.33 20.65 11.50
N THR A 434 15.53 20.12 11.27
CA THR A 434 16.17 20.00 9.95
C THR A 434 16.44 18.55 9.60
N PHE A 435 16.21 18.14 8.34
CA PHE A 435 16.67 16.85 7.87
C PHE A 435 18.19 16.88 7.63
N LEU A 436 18.89 16.05 8.42
CA LEU A 436 20.34 15.86 8.27
C LEU A 436 20.61 14.39 7.96
N THR A 437 21.79 14.12 7.37
CA THR A 437 22.27 12.75 7.11
C THR A 437 23.15 12.25 8.27
N ASN A 438 22.74 12.55 9.52
CA ASN A 438 23.49 12.26 10.73
C ASN A 438 22.89 11.16 11.60
N HIS A 439 22.18 10.20 10.98
CA HIS A 439 21.50 9.11 11.70
C HIS A 439 22.46 7.97 11.96
N GLY A 440 22.69 7.68 13.24
CA GLY A 440 23.45 6.53 13.70
C GLY A 440 22.62 5.25 13.74
N GLN A 441 23.21 4.19 14.29
CA GLN A 441 22.56 2.91 14.45
C GLN A 441 23.06 2.19 15.70
N GLN A 442 22.21 1.37 16.28
CA GLN A 442 22.54 0.48 17.38
C GLN A 442 22.49 -0.97 16.86
N ARG A 443 23.58 -1.70 17.02
CA ARG A 443 23.68 -3.08 16.53
C ARG A 443 23.91 -4.04 17.70
N SER A 444 23.02 -5.00 17.89
CA SER A 444 23.24 -6.15 18.74
C SER A 444 24.44 -6.95 18.28
N ARG A 445 25.31 -7.33 19.20
CA ARG A 445 26.46 -8.21 18.97
C ARG A 445 26.20 -9.64 19.40
N GLY A 446 25.22 -9.83 20.27
CA GLY A 446 24.80 -11.13 20.75
C GLY A 446 23.80 -11.00 21.86
N VAL A 447 22.72 -11.76 21.78
CA VAL A 447 21.70 -11.87 22.80
C VAL A 447 21.84 -13.20 23.49
N THR A 448 21.81 -13.17 24.83
CA THR A 448 21.63 -14.35 25.66
C THR A 448 20.27 -14.28 26.34
N VAL A 449 19.57 -15.39 26.34
CA VAL A 449 18.26 -15.51 26.96
C VAL A 449 18.25 -16.71 27.88
N ASP A 450 17.84 -16.48 29.10
CA ASP A 450 17.33 -17.53 29.98
C ASP A 450 15.86 -17.21 30.35
N ARG A 451 15.26 -18.05 31.17
CA ARG A 451 13.85 -17.84 31.55
C ARG A 451 13.61 -16.51 32.26
N HIS A 452 14.59 -16.00 32.99
CA HIS A 452 14.43 -14.84 33.87
C HIS A 452 14.76 -13.54 33.15
N GLU A 453 15.76 -13.59 32.27
CA GLU A 453 16.26 -12.37 31.63
C GLU A 453 16.63 -12.54 30.16
N LEU A 454 16.56 -11.43 29.44
CA LEU A 454 17.21 -11.23 28.14
C LEU A 454 18.35 -10.22 28.35
N VAL A 455 19.55 -10.60 27.90
CA VAL A 455 20.73 -9.70 27.90
C VAL A 455 21.19 -9.50 26.46
N ASP A 456 21.32 -8.22 26.04
CA ASP A 456 21.84 -7.84 24.71
C ASP A 456 23.07 -6.95 24.87
N ASP A 457 24.18 -7.35 24.26
CA ASP A 457 25.40 -6.55 24.13
C ASP A 457 25.34 -5.75 22.80
N ILE A 458 25.19 -4.43 22.88
CA ILE A 458 24.92 -3.54 21.75
C ILE A 458 26.09 -2.59 21.53
N THR A 459 26.44 -2.32 20.28
CA THR A 459 27.35 -1.23 19.92
C THR A 459 26.62 -0.15 19.15
N TRP A 460 26.83 1.10 19.54
CA TRP A 460 26.29 2.28 18.91
C TRP A 460 27.29 2.85 17.92
N TYR A 461 26.85 3.09 16.69
CA TYR A 461 27.67 3.58 15.58
C TYR A 461 27.15 4.93 15.09
N ASP A 462 28.07 5.80 14.70
CA ASP A 462 27.71 7.03 14.01
C ASP A 462 27.22 6.76 12.57
N GLU A 463 26.87 7.83 11.85
CA GLU A 463 26.40 7.78 10.46
C GLU A 463 27.47 7.32 9.46
N GLN A 464 28.75 7.30 9.87
CA GLN A 464 29.89 6.79 9.07
C GLN A 464 30.29 5.36 9.45
N GLY A 465 29.55 4.74 10.38
CA GLY A 465 29.81 3.38 10.84
C GLY A 465 30.96 3.26 11.85
N ARG A 466 31.40 4.36 12.48
CA ARG A 466 32.42 4.36 13.54
C ARG A 466 31.76 4.11 14.89
N PRO A 467 32.30 3.24 15.76
CA PRO A 467 31.71 2.97 17.05
C PRO A 467 31.89 4.17 17.99
N GLN A 468 30.83 4.52 18.72
CA GLN A 468 30.79 5.62 19.69
C GLN A 468 30.77 5.11 21.12
N LEU A 469 29.85 4.18 21.45
CA LEU A 469 29.74 3.61 22.78
C LEU A 469 29.24 2.15 22.72
N VAL A 470 29.34 1.45 23.83
CA VAL A 470 28.75 0.12 24.02
C VAL A 470 27.66 0.19 25.08
N GLU A 471 26.64 -0.64 24.93
CA GLU A 471 25.54 -0.82 25.87
C GLU A 471 25.43 -2.29 26.22
N ARG A 472 25.24 -2.58 27.52
CA ARG A 472 24.76 -3.87 28.00
C ARG A 472 23.36 -3.68 28.54
N ARG A 473 22.37 -4.22 27.82
CA ARG A 473 20.95 -4.14 28.14
C ARG A 473 20.50 -5.43 28.78
N ARG A 474 19.74 -5.30 29.89
CA ARG A 474 19.09 -6.43 30.58
C ARG A 474 17.60 -6.12 30.70
N LEU A 475 16.76 -7.10 30.36
CA LEU A 475 15.31 -7.02 30.43
C LEU A 475 14.78 -8.20 31.24
N THR A 476 13.98 -7.92 32.27
CA THR A 476 13.32 -8.96 33.07
C THR A 476 11.81 -8.72 33.13
N GLY A 477 11.03 -9.76 33.38
CA GLY A 477 9.59 -9.63 33.52
C GLY A 477 9.04 -10.59 34.57
N ASP A 478 8.15 -10.09 35.44
CA ASP A 478 7.52 -10.86 36.53
C ASP A 478 6.05 -10.48 36.69
N LEU A 479 5.21 -11.40 37.19
CA LEU A 479 3.86 -11.09 37.60
C LEU A 479 3.88 -10.19 38.86
N ALA A 480 3.09 -9.13 38.87
CA ALA A 480 3.00 -8.19 39.97
C ALA A 480 1.64 -7.48 40.00
N PHE A 481 1.07 -7.34 41.21
CA PHE A 481 -0.09 -6.50 41.49
C PHE A 481 -1.34 -6.74 40.60
N GLY A 482 -1.54 -7.99 40.17
CA GLY A 482 -2.65 -8.35 39.27
C GLY A 482 -2.43 -7.97 37.78
N GLY A 483 -1.23 -7.59 37.44
CA GLY A 483 -0.70 -7.40 36.09
C GLY A 483 0.70 -8.00 36.01
N TRP A 484 1.60 -7.35 35.27
CA TRP A 484 3.00 -7.76 35.18
C TRP A 484 3.93 -6.57 35.15
N ARG A 485 5.17 -6.79 35.61
CA ARG A 485 6.24 -5.83 35.69
C ARG A 485 7.30 -6.13 34.65
N LEU A 486 7.77 -5.09 33.96
CA LEU A 486 8.93 -5.11 33.08
C LEU A 486 10.01 -4.22 33.67
N ASP A 487 11.19 -4.79 33.92
CA ASP A 487 12.37 -4.01 34.30
C ASP A 487 13.35 -3.92 33.14
N TRP A 488 13.72 -2.69 32.80
CA TRP A 488 14.74 -2.36 31.82
C TRP A 488 15.95 -1.76 32.53
N HIS A 489 17.11 -2.38 32.33
CA HIS A 489 18.39 -1.88 32.85
C HIS A 489 19.44 -1.86 31.74
N SER A 490 20.05 -0.70 31.48
CA SER A 490 21.09 -0.52 30.48
C SER A 490 22.30 0.20 31.09
N VAL A 491 23.50 -0.36 30.87
CA VAL A 491 24.77 0.28 31.19
C VAL A 491 25.44 0.70 29.88
N LEU A 492 25.57 2.00 29.68
CA LEU A 492 26.27 2.59 28.53
C LEU A 492 27.70 2.96 28.92
N THR A 493 28.69 2.49 28.19
CA THR A 493 30.12 2.76 28.46
C THR A 493 30.75 3.56 27.30
N ALA A 494 31.39 4.67 27.62
CA ALA A 494 32.11 5.53 26.66
C ALA A 494 33.47 4.92 26.25
N ARG A 495 33.43 3.74 25.60
CA ARG A 495 34.61 2.91 25.32
C ARG A 495 35.56 3.49 24.28
N TYR A 496 35.04 4.29 23.34
CA TYR A 496 35.80 4.75 22.17
C TYR A 496 36.21 6.22 22.23
N GLY A 497 36.05 6.87 23.36
CA GLY A 497 36.37 8.27 23.57
C GLY A 497 35.36 8.98 24.46
N SER A 498 35.50 10.29 24.61
CA SER A 498 34.54 11.11 25.33
C SER A 498 33.22 11.17 24.57
N ILE A 499 32.09 11.07 25.27
CA ILE A 499 30.73 11.13 24.73
C ILE A 499 30.04 12.38 25.26
N ARG A 500 29.44 13.15 24.36
CA ARG A 500 28.55 14.25 24.66
C ARG A 500 27.12 13.85 24.20
N ILE A 501 26.19 13.89 25.13
CA ILE A 501 24.77 13.63 24.90
C ILE A 501 24.02 14.97 24.92
N ASP A 502 23.38 15.30 23.83
CA ASP A 502 22.56 16.50 23.68
C ASP A 502 21.09 16.13 23.41
N SER A 503 20.20 17.03 23.78
CA SER A 503 18.78 17.03 23.39
C SER A 503 18.47 18.28 22.56
N PRO A 504 17.32 18.39 21.92
CA PRO A 504 16.90 19.65 21.31
C PRO A 504 16.81 20.81 22.30
N ALA A 505 16.52 20.56 23.59
CA ALA A 505 16.52 21.59 24.62
C ALA A 505 17.93 22.19 24.83
N THR A 506 18.94 21.36 24.95
CA THR A 506 20.35 21.83 25.05
C THR A 506 20.84 22.54 23.80
N CYS A 507 20.16 22.25 22.65
CA CYS A 507 20.37 22.93 21.36
C CYS A 507 19.51 24.19 21.18
N GLY A 508 18.66 24.57 22.17
CA GLY A 508 17.90 25.81 22.18
C GLY A 508 16.41 25.70 21.87
N ARG A 509 15.85 24.47 21.86
CA ARG A 509 14.40 24.24 21.81
C ARG A 509 13.88 23.99 23.23
N GLU A 510 13.41 25.04 23.90
CA GLU A 510 12.89 24.95 25.26
C GLU A 510 11.85 23.82 25.42
N GLY A 511 11.91 23.08 26.53
CA GLY A 511 10.99 21.99 26.86
C GLY A 511 11.12 20.72 25.98
N ALA A 512 12.12 20.64 25.09
CA ALA A 512 12.34 19.47 24.23
C ALA A 512 13.53 18.61 24.70
N GLY A 513 13.57 18.31 25.99
CA GLY A 513 14.64 17.52 26.64
C GLY A 513 14.56 16.02 26.42
N TYR A 514 13.95 15.53 25.31
CA TYR A 514 13.75 14.10 25.09
C TYR A 514 15.04 13.34 24.80
N GLY A 515 15.04 12.09 25.19
CA GLY A 515 16.15 11.13 25.04
C GLY A 515 16.30 10.28 26.28
N GLY A 516 16.28 8.95 26.09
CA GLY A 516 16.35 7.96 27.15
C GLY A 516 15.57 6.70 26.78
N ILE A 517 15.13 5.94 27.76
CA ILE A 517 14.24 4.79 27.56
C ILE A 517 12.84 5.35 27.25
N PHE A 518 12.54 5.43 25.96
CA PHE A 518 11.32 6.04 25.44
C PHE A 518 10.24 5.01 25.20
N TRP A 519 9.05 5.29 25.74
CA TRP A 519 7.84 4.50 25.55
C TRP A 519 6.88 5.23 24.60
N ARG A 520 6.60 4.67 23.44
CA ARG A 520 5.56 5.11 22.52
C ARG A 520 4.30 4.28 22.74
N LEU A 521 3.22 4.89 23.23
CA LEU A 521 1.92 4.26 23.37
C LEU A 521 1.07 4.42 22.12
N PRO A 522 0.04 3.58 21.93
CA PRO A 522 -1.01 3.83 20.95
C PRO A 522 -1.70 5.17 21.19
N SER A 523 -2.19 5.78 20.11
CA SER A 523 -2.93 7.04 20.18
C SER A 523 -4.26 6.83 20.91
N GLY A 524 -4.63 7.77 21.78
CA GLY A 524 -5.87 7.70 22.55
C GLY A 524 -5.94 8.72 23.69
N ALA A 525 -7.14 8.92 24.21
CA ALA A 525 -7.37 9.76 25.39
C ALA A 525 -6.58 9.19 26.58
N THR A 526 -5.66 9.98 27.12
CA THR A 526 -4.73 9.54 28.16
C THR A 526 -4.82 10.43 29.40
N THR A 527 -5.17 9.85 30.52
CA THR A 527 -5.06 10.47 31.84
C THR A 527 -3.64 10.32 32.35
N VAL A 528 -3.04 11.38 32.83
CA VAL A 528 -1.68 11.44 33.36
C VAL A 528 -1.74 11.67 34.87
N LEU A 529 -1.04 10.82 35.64
CA LEU A 529 -0.91 10.95 37.10
C LEU A 529 0.58 10.91 37.47
N SER A 530 0.99 11.69 38.46
CA SER A 530 2.36 11.71 38.96
C SER A 530 2.41 12.05 40.45
N ALA A 531 3.58 11.93 41.08
CA ALA A 531 3.75 12.34 42.45
C ALA A 531 3.57 13.85 42.67
N ASP A 532 3.82 14.65 41.62
CA ASP A 532 3.75 16.11 41.65
C ASP A 532 2.37 16.65 41.27
N GLY A 533 1.41 15.77 40.93
CA GLY A 533 0.01 16.10 40.61
C GLY A 533 -0.52 15.44 39.37
N ASP A 534 -1.79 15.68 39.10
CA ASP A 534 -2.52 15.11 37.97
C ASP A 534 -2.44 16.02 36.74
N GLY A 535 -2.45 15.39 35.58
CA GLY A 535 -2.42 16.04 34.29
C GLY A 535 -1.01 16.17 33.70
N ARG A 536 -0.99 16.40 32.39
CA ARG A 536 0.26 16.50 31.60
C ARG A 536 1.20 17.60 32.11
N ASP A 537 0.67 18.76 32.46
CA ASP A 537 1.48 19.93 32.83
C ASP A 537 2.13 19.80 34.20
N ALA A 538 1.53 19.07 35.13
CA ALA A 538 2.15 18.74 36.41
C ALA A 538 3.29 17.72 36.26
N ALA A 539 3.15 16.77 35.34
CA ALA A 539 4.14 15.73 35.11
C ALA A 539 5.29 16.15 34.18
N PHE A 540 5.04 17.03 33.20
CA PHE A 540 6.02 17.45 32.20
C PHE A 540 7.16 18.27 32.82
N GLY A 541 8.41 17.78 32.70
CA GLY A 541 9.59 18.40 33.32
C GLY A 541 9.69 18.15 34.82
N SER A 542 8.75 17.49 35.44
CA SER A 542 8.78 17.14 36.86
C SER A 542 9.81 16.05 37.16
N SER A 543 10.38 16.06 38.37
CA SER A 543 11.22 15.00 38.90
C SER A 543 10.42 14.00 39.72
N SER A 544 9.22 13.69 39.30
CA SER A 544 8.39 12.65 39.91
C SER A 544 9.08 11.28 39.79
N PRO A 545 9.19 10.50 40.87
CA PRO A 545 9.77 9.16 40.81
C PRO A 545 8.93 8.17 39.98
N TRP A 546 7.67 8.48 39.76
CA TRP A 546 6.76 7.68 38.94
C TRP A 546 5.83 8.53 38.09
N LEU A 547 5.35 7.90 37.00
CA LEU A 547 4.39 8.45 36.06
C LEU A 547 3.37 7.35 35.72
N ALA A 548 2.07 7.63 35.81
CA ALA A 548 1.03 6.73 35.32
C ALA A 548 0.31 7.33 34.11
N LEU A 549 0.13 6.50 33.09
CA LEU A 549 -0.59 6.78 31.85
C LEU A 549 -1.79 5.82 31.76
N VAL A 550 -3.01 6.36 31.84
CA VAL A 550 -4.25 5.58 31.87
C VAL A 550 -5.03 5.82 30.59
N GLN A 551 -5.33 4.75 29.83
CA GLN A 551 -6.11 4.78 28.60
C GLN A 551 -7.30 3.80 28.72
N GLY A 552 -8.52 4.33 28.90
CA GLY A 552 -9.69 3.49 29.16
C GLY A 552 -9.50 2.62 30.41
N ASP A 553 -9.63 1.32 30.26
CA ASP A 553 -9.52 0.34 31.34
C ASP A 553 -8.10 -0.24 31.49
N VAL A 554 -7.08 0.37 30.90
CA VAL A 554 -5.69 -0.09 31.04
C VAL A 554 -4.78 0.98 31.60
N SER A 555 -3.76 0.58 32.35
CA SER A 555 -2.80 1.49 32.95
C SER A 555 -1.36 1.04 32.72
N LEU A 556 -0.50 1.99 32.39
CA LEU A 556 0.95 1.88 32.35
C LEU A 556 1.53 2.78 33.44
N LEU A 557 2.19 2.18 34.45
CA LEU A 557 2.91 2.92 35.49
C LEU A 557 4.41 2.77 35.22
N LEU A 558 5.11 3.89 35.14
CA LEU A 558 6.56 3.96 34.90
C LEU A 558 7.26 4.46 36.16
N PHE A 559 8.33 3.79 36.56
CA PHE A 559 9.10 4.10 37.78
C PHE A 559 10.58 4.27 37.44
N GLN A 560 11.22 5.20 38.12
CA GLN A 560 12.65 5.46 38.01
C GLN A 560 13.33 4.90 39.30
N PRO A 561 13.82 3.65 39.30
CA PRO A 561 14.24 2.98 40.55
C PRO A 561 15.58 3.50 41.12
N GLU A 562 16.43 4.11 40.30
CA GLU A 562 17.75 4.55 40.73
C GLU A 562 17.85 6.08 40.77
N ARG A 563 18.06 6.70 39.62
CA ARG A 563 18.20 8.15 39.49
C ARG A 563 16.97 8.77 38.89
N VAL A 564 16.27 9.59 39.65
CA VAL A 564 15.12 10.34 39.14
C VAL A 564 15.58 11.46 38.23
N ARG A 565 14.98 11.52 37.02
CA ARG A 565 15.21 12.49 35.97
C ARG A 565 13.90 13.18 35.60
N PRO A 566 13.93 14.40 35.05
CA PRO A 566 12.72 15.05 34.55
C PRO A 566 11.99 14.21 33.51
N TRP A 567 10.65 14.19 33.57
CA TRP A 567 9.85 13.49 32.59
C TRP A 567 9.64 14.32 31.32
N PHE A 568 10.05 13.78 30.19
CA PHE A 568 9.54 14.23 28.90
C PHE A 568 8.26 13.47 28.59
N LEU A 569 7.17 14.19 28.25
CA LEU A 569 5.84 13.64 28.06
C LEU A 569 5.11 14.37 26.93
N ARG A 570 4.44 13.63 26.06
CA ARG A 570 3.48 14.11 25.05
C ARG A 570 2.19 13.33 25.15
N THR A 571 1.05 14.02 24.98
CA THR A 571 -0.30 13.40 25.05
C THR A 571 -1.27 13.95 24.00
N ALA A 572 -0.89 15.01 23.29
CA ALA A 572 -1.76 15.70 22.32
C ALA A 572 -1.50 15.24 20.87
N GLU A 573 -0.28 15.43 20.38
CA GLU A 573 0.08 15.04 19.02
C GLU A 573 0.30 13.52 18.91
N TYR A 574 0.84 12.94 19.98
CA TYR A 574 1.07 11.52 20.18
C TYR A 574 1.19 11.22 21.67
N VAL A 575 1.08 9.97 22.05
CA VAL A 575 1.29 9.55 23.44
C VAL A 575 2.66 8.91 23.59
N GLY A 576 3.53 9.52 24.41
CA GLY A 576 4.85 8.98 24.67
C GLY A 576 5.57 9.67 25.82
N ALA A 577 6.37 8.88 26.54
CA ALA A 577 7.08 9.34 27.73
C ALA A 577 8.50 8.77 27.82
N CYS A 578 9.42 9.52 28.40
CA CYS A 578 10.73 9.02 28.85
C CYS A 578 11.30 9.83 30.01
N PRO A 579 12.12 9.25 30.88
CA PRO A 579 13.04 9.97 31.73
C PRO A 579 14.12 10.66 30.85
N ALA A 580 14.21 11.97 30.92
CA ALA A 580 15.10 12.76 30.05
C ALA A 580 16.56 12.70 30.50
N LEU A 581 17.48 12.41 29.58
CA LEU A 581 18.92 12.36 29.89
C LEU A 581 19.58 13.73 29.98
N ALA A 582 19.19 14.63 29.08
CA ALA A 582 19.74 15.96 28.93
C ALA A 582 18.59 16.97 28.86
N TRP A 583 18.02 17.33 30.04
CA TRP A 583 16.85 18.22 30.10
C TRP A 583 17.22 19.65 29.80
N ASP A 584 18.16 20.24 30.56
CA ASP A 584 18.59 21.63 30.41
C ASP A 584 20.07 21.74 30.02
N GLU A 585 20.87 20.77 30.43
CA GLU A 585 22.33 20.74 30.19
C GLU A 585 22.74 19.45 29.47
N PRO A 586 23.75 19.51 28.59
CA PRO A 586 24.32 18.31 27.99
C PRO A 586 24.96 17.41 29.03
N LEU A 587 24.85 16.10 28.83
CA LEU A 587 25.55 15.12 29.65
C LEU A 587 26.86 14.71 28.97
N THR A 588 27.96 14.73 29.70
CA THR A 588 29.28 14.34 29.19
C THR A 588 29.78 13.10 29.96
N LEU A 589 30.23 12.08 29.22
CA LEU A 589 30.92 10.91 29.76
C LEU A 589 32.37 10.96 29.34
N GLN A 590 33.28 10.80 30.32
CA GLN A 590 34.70 10.64 30.06
C GLN A 590 35.01 9.26 29.49
N PRO A 591 36.17 9.05 28.84
CA PRO A 591 36.54 7.73 28.32
C PRO A 591 36.48 6.66 29.41
N ASN A 592 35.80 5.54 29.09
CA ASN A 592 35.49 4.41 29.97
C ASN A 592 34.53 4.72 31.15
N GLN A 593 33.96 5.90 31.20
CA GLN A 593 32.90 6.20 32.17
C GLN A 593 31.63 5.49 31.76
N GLU A 594 30.88 5.05 32.77
CA GLU A 594 29.59 4.35 32.61
C GLU A 594 28.41 5.25 32.98
N LEU A 595 27.29 5.05 32.29
CA LEU A 595 26.00 5.66 32.55
C LEU A 595 24.97 4.55 32.68
N THR A 596 24.38 4.42 33.86
CA THR A 596 23.29 3.47 34.11
C THR A 596 21.95 4.15 33.86
N LEU A 597 21.06 3.44 33.16
CA LEU A 597 19.69 3.82 32.88
C LEU A 597 18.77 2.67 33.27
N SER A 598 17.80 2.94 34.14
CA SER A 598 16.83 1.95 34.61
C SER A 598 15.42 2.53 34.52
N LEU A 599 14.47 1.68 34.10
CA LEU A 599 13.05 1.99 34.07
C LEU A 599 12.28 0.71 34.44
N THR A 600 11.41 0.80 35.44
CA THR A 600 10.45 -0.25 35.78
C THR A 600 9.08 0.17 35.26
N ALA A 601 8.39 -0.73 34.58
CA ALA A 601 7.03 -0.53 34.10
C ALA A 601 6.08 -1.58 34.70
N LEU A 602 4.93 -1.14 35.20
CA LEU A 602 3.83 -2.01 35.65
C LEU A 602 2.66 -1.85 34.66
N LEU A 603 2.19 -2.98 34.12
CA LEU A 603 1.16 -3.04 33.09
C LEU A 603 -0.10 -3.72 33.68
N LEU A 604 -1.22 -3.00 33.71
CA LEU A 604 -2.44 -3.42 34.39
C LEU A 604 -3.64 -3.38 33.44
N ASP A 605 -4.51 -4.37 33.52
CA ASP A 605 -5.82 -4.45 32.84
C ASP A 605 -6.94 -3.79 33.67
N ARG A 606 -6.63 -2.65 34.26
CA ARG A 606 -7.58 -1.78 34.96
C ARG A 606 -7.09 -0.34 34.98
N ALA A 607 -8.02 0.58 35.06
CA ALA A 607 -7.71 1.98 35.32
C ALA A 607 -7.28 2.15 36.79
N VAL A 608 -6.19 2.88 37.06
CA VAL A 608 -5.75 3.28 38.38
C VAL A 608 -6.05 4.76 38.61
N ASP A 609 -6.37 5.11 39.85
CA ASP A 609 -6.42 6.49 40.31
C ASP A 609 -5.09 6.93 40.96
N ALA A 610 -4.98 8.20 41.32
CA ALA A 610 -3.77 8.77 41.90
C ALA A 610 -3.39 8.11 43.26
N ALA A 611 -4.36 7.70 44.06
CA ALA A 611 -4.12 7.06 45.37
C ALA A 611 -3.59 5.63 45.20
N GLU A 612 -4.17 4.87 44.29
CA GLU A 612 -3.70 3.52 43.93
C GLU A 612 -2.31 3.58 43.26
N ALA A 613 -2.10 4.48 42.29
CA ALA A 613 -0.80 4.67 41.64
C ALA A 613 0.31 4.98 42.65
N LYS A 614 0.04 5.87 43.60
CA LYS A 614 0.97 6.19 44.71
C LYS A 614 1.25 4.98 45.62
N THR A 615 0.24 4.19 45.91
CA THR A 615 0.37 2.97 46.74
C THR A 615 1.24 1.93 46.04
N LEU A 616 0.98 1.67 44.76
CA LEU A 616 1.77 0.75 43.93
C LEU A 616 3.22 1.23 43.81
N ALA A 617 3.43 2.54 43.63
CA ALA A 617 4.75 3.15 43.59
C ALA A 617 5.55 2.94 44.90
N GLY A 618 4.91 2.94 46.03
CA GLY A 618 5.56 2.70 47.35
C GLY A 618 5.90 1.24 47.62
N GLN A 619 5.42 0.31 46.79
CA GLN A 619 5.63 -1.14 46.95
C GLN A 619 6.62 -1.72 45.90
N LEU A 620 7.00 -0.94 44.90
CA LEU A 620 7.98 -1.26 43.87
C LEU A 620 9.36 -0.71 44.19
#